data_4f6bbe77401ba4aac451e6e9417606e9
#
_entry.id   4f6bbe77401ba4aac451e6e9417606e9
#
_cell.length_a   1.000
_cell.length_b   1.000
_cell.length_c   1.000
_cell.angle_alpha   90.00
_cell.angle_beta   90.00
_cell.angle_gamma   90.00
#
_symmetry.space_group_name_H-M   'P 1'
#
loop_
_entity.id
_entity.type
_entity.pdbx_description
1 polymer ?
#
loop_
_entity_poly.entity_id
_entity_poly.type
_entity_poly.pdbx_seq_one_letter_code
_entity_poly.pdbx_strand_id
1 'polypeptide(L)'
;MDSALYANYLNILKQELVPALGCTEPIAIAYAAAKAHQVLGEFPDSVNMSLSGNIIKNVKGVTVPNSGGLKGIDVAAILGIVGGNADKALEVLSEVTEDDIARTRELVKQHVCSCSLVEGVDNLYITAKVIKGDHFASVTIEHQHTNITRIEKDGEVILDNPYQAESKTVIDKSKLTVKDILDFADQVRIEDVQPIIDRQIKLNSAIAQEGLDNNYGAQIGKTLMHVWGKSVTTRACARAAAGSDARMGGCSMPVVINSGSGNQGMTVSLPVIVFADEWEVSHEKLCRSLVVSNLIAIHQKYYIGSLSAYCGAVSAACGAGAGITYMYGGTYQQVSLTIINTLGNVGGIVCDGAKPSCAAKIASSVDAALMAFQLSIQNKSFLPGEGIIKDDIEETIKSMGYIGRVGMRSTDTEILNVMIDRVDINQDC
;
A
#
# COMPACT_ATOMS: atom_id res chain seq x y z
N MET A 1 -10.58 26.42 -13.24
CA MET A 1 -10.43 25.03 -13.82
C MET A 1 -11.63 24.72 -14.71
N ASP A 2 -11.44 24.08 -15.86
CA ASP A 2 -12.57 23.64 -16.67
C ASP A 2 -13.32 22.45 -16.04
N SER A 3 -14.58 22.25 -16.47
CA SER A 3 -15.46 21.25 -15.86
C SER A 3 -15.00 19.80 -16.09
N ALA A 4 -14.33 19.50 -17.20
CA ALA A 4 -13.85 18.17 -17.54
C ALA A 4 -12.64 17.80 -16.65
N LEU A 5 -11.72 18.75 -16.47
CA LEU A 5 -10.56 18.58 -15.59
C LEU A 5 -11.00 18.45 -14.12
N TYR A 6 -11.98 19.27 -13.68
CA TYR A 6 -12.59 19.15 -12.36
C TYR A 6 -13.17 17.74 -12.11
N ALA A 7 -13.99 17.26 -13.05
CA ALA A 7 -14.59 15.94 -12.95
C ALA A 7 -13.53 14.82 -12.94
N ASN A 8 -12.47 14.95 -13.74
CA ASN A 8 -11.36 13.99 -13.76
C ASN A 8 -10.67 13.89 -12.39
N TYR A 9 -10.34 15.04 -11.77
CA TYR A 9 -9.64 15.06 -10.47
C TYR A 9 -10.53 14.48 -9.36
N LEU A 10 -11.81 14.83 -9.36
CA LEU A 10 -12.78 14.27 -8.41
C LEU A 10 -12.92 12.75 -8.58
N ASN A 11 -12.97 12.25 -9.82
CA ASN A 11 -13.08 10.82 -10.09
C ASN A 11 -11.78 10.09 -9.73
N ILE A 12 -10.61 10.68 -9.91
CA ILE A 12 -9.33 10.14 -9.42
C ILE A 12 -9.41 9.93 -7.90
N LEU A 13 -9.83 10.94 -7.12
CA LEU A 13 -9.99 10.80 -5.68
C LEU A 13 -10.97 9.67 -5.32
N LYS A 14 -12.13 9.61 -5.98
CA LYS A 14 -13.15 8.57 -5.74
C LYS A 14 -12.64 7.14 -5.99
N GLN A 15 -11.81 6.95 -7.01
CA GLN A 15 -11.30 5.63 -7.38
C GLN A 15 -10.07 5.22 -6.57
N GLU A 16 -9.23 6.17 -6.17
CA GLU A 16 -7.98 5.90 -5.46
C GLU A 16 -8.13 5.84 -3.95
N LEU A 17 -9.12 6.57 -3.37
CA LEU A 17 -9.33 6.65 -1.93
C LEU A 17 -10.50 5.74 -1.50
N VAL A 18 -10.26 4.44 -1.53
CA VAL A 18 -11.25 3.44 -1.15
C VAL A 18 -10.86 2.72 0.14
N PRO A 19 -11.83 2.25 0.94
CA PRO A 19 -11.53 1.44 2.11
C PRO A 19 -10.95 0.09 1.73
N ALA A 20 -9.99 -0.39 2.52
CA ALA A 20 -9.46 -1.74 2.43
C ALA A 20 -9.27 -2.31 3.84
N LEU A 21 -9.60 -3.58 4.04
CA LEU A 21 -9.40 -4.32 5.27
C LEU A 21 -8.02 -4.97 5.27
N GLY A 22 -7.24 -4.77 6.32
CA GLY A 22 -5.96 -5.44 6.56
C GLY A 22 -4.99 -5.39 5.37
N CYS A 23 -4.14 -6.41 5.25
CA CYS A 23 -3.32 -6.65 4.06
C CYS A 23 -4.10 -7.56 3.11
N THR A 24 -4.51 -7.03 1.97
CA THR A 24 -5.43 -7.72 1.03
C THR A 24 -4.79 -8.90 0.32
N GLU A 25 -3.48 -8.89 0.13
CA GLU A 25 -2.77 -9.95 -0.58
C GLU A 25 -2.78 -11.31 0.18
N PRO A 26 -2.50 -11.39 1.50
CA PRO A 26 -2.67 -12.63 2.25
C PRO A 26 -4.13 -13.14 2.24
N ILE A 27 -5.09 -12.22 2.29
CA ILE A 27 -6.50 -12.56 2.22
C ILE A 27 -6.88 -13.15 0.86
N ALA A 28 -6.35 -12.59 -0.24
CA ALA A 28 -6.59 -13.14 -1.58
C ALA A 28 -5.98 -14.55 -1.76
N ILE A 29 -4.81 -14.82 -1.16
CA ILE A 29 -4.23 -16.17 -1.11
C ILE A 29 -5.15 -17.11 -0.34
N ALA A 30 -5.59 -16.73 0.85
CA ALA A 30 -6.51 -17.54 1.65
C ALA A 30 -7.83 -17.80 0.92
N TYR A 31 -8.37 -16.78 0.23
CA TYR A 31 -9.58 -16.89 -0.57
C TYR A 31 -9.41 -17.87 -1.75
N ALA A 32 -8.33 -17.77 -2.52
CA ALA A 32 -8.05 -18.70 -3.61
C ALA A 32 -7.94 -20.14 -3.10
N ALA A 33 -7.23 -20.36 -2.00
CA ALA A 33 -7.02 -21.68 -1.40
C ALA A 33 -8.30 -22.25 -0.79
N ALA A 34 -9.09 -21.43 -0.08
CA ALA A 34 -10.40 -21.83 0.45
C ALA A 34 -11.38 -22.24 -0.68
N LYS A 35 -11.40 -21.45 -1.77
CA LYS A 35 -12.23 -21.74 -2.93
C LYS A 35 -11.80 -23.01 -3.66
N ALA A 36 -10.51 -23.23 -3.82
CA ALA A 36 -9.97 -24.45 -4.40
C ALA A 36 -10.34 -25.68 -3.54
N HIS A 37 -10.24 -25.58 -2.22
CA HIS A 37 -10.67 -26.61 -1.28
C HIS A 37 -12.19 -26.88 -1.39
N GLN A 38 -13.02 -25.84 -1.45
CA GLN A 38 -14.46 -25.97 -1.65
C GLN A 38 -14.80 -26.71 -2.95
N VAL A 39 -14.06 -26.44 -4.04
CA VAL A 39 -14.26 -27.11 -5.34
C VAL A 39 -13.77 -28.56 -5.31
N LEU A 40 -12.64 -28.85 -4.64
CA LEU A 40 -12.15 -30.22 -4.47
C LEU A 40 -13.16 -31.08 -3.70
N GLY A 41 -13.72 -30.56 -2.62
CA GLY A 41 -14.76 -31.20 -1.79
C GLY A 41 -14.21 -32.11 -0.68
N GLU A 42 -12.91 -32.25 -0.56
CA GLU A 42 -12.20 -33.04 0.48
C GLU A 42 -10.91 -32.35 0.91
N PHE A 43 -10.44 -32.70 2.13
CA PHE A 43 -9.24 -32.06 2.68
C PHE A 43 -7.99 -32.49 1.89
N PRO A 44 -7.21 -31.55 1.32
CA PRO A 44 -6.09 -31.88 0.44
C PRO A 44 -4.89 -32.45 1.20
N ASP A 45 -4.08 -33.26 0.50
CA ASP A 45 -2.80 -33.78 0.99
C ASP A 45 -1.68 -32.74 0.76
N SER A 46 -1.78 -31.91 -0.31
CA SER A 46 -0.80 -30.89 -0.63
C SER A 46 -1.44 -29.67 -1.31
N VAL A 47 -0.72 -28.55 -1.22
CA VAL A 47 -1.13 -27.25 -1.79
C VAL A 47 0.04 -26.66 -2.57
N ASN A 48 -0.21 -26.27 -3.81
CA ASN A 48 0.78 -25.61 -4.66
C ASN A 48 0.30 -24.19 -4.99
N MET A 49 1.03 -23.19 -4.51
CA MET A 49 0.76 -21.78 -4.81
C MET A 49 1.66 -21.31 -5.95
N SER A 50 1.07 -20.84 -7.04
CA SER A 50 1.80 -20.20 -8.15
C SER A 50 1.46 -18.71 -8.15
N LEU A 51 2.46 -17.86 -7.93
CA LEU A 51 2.26 -16.47 -7.56
C LEU A 51 3.14 -15.53 -8.39
N SER A 52 2.64 -14.32 -8.68
CA SER A 52 3.49 -13.23 -9.19
C SER A 52 4.52 -12.81 -8.14
N GLY A 53 5.63 -12.22 -8.60
CA GLY A 53 6.67 -11.70 -7.71
C GLY A 53 6.17 -10.65 -6.74
N ASN A 54 5.19 -9.84 -7.15
CA ASN A 54 4.58 -8.84 -6.29
C ASN A 54 3.80 -9.47 -5.11
N ILE A 55 3.02 -10.50 -5.36
CA ILE A 55 2.31 -11.22 -4.30
C ILE A 55 3.30 -11.87 -3.33
N ILE A 56 4.36 -12.52 -3.84
CA ILE A 56 5.41 -13.11 -2.98
C ILE A 56 6.03 -12.03 -2.08
N LYS A 57 6.46 -10.90 -2.64
CA LYS A 57 7.05 -9.79 -1.88
C LYS A 57 6.11 -9.26 -0.78
N ASN A 58 4.83 -9.12 -1.07
CA ASN A 58 3.87 -8.51 -0.17
C ASN A 58 3.29 -9.46 0.87
N VAL A 59 3.48 -10.77 0.75
CA VAL A 59 2.91 -11.75 1.68
C VAL A 59 3.97 -12.43 2.54
N LYS A 60 5.19 -12.67 2.01
CA LYS A 60 6.21 -13.47 2.71
C LYS A 60 6.52 -12.96 4.12
N GLY A 61 6.53 -11.63 4.35
CA GLY A 61 6.90 -11.02 5.63
C GLY A 61 5.75 -10.44 6.45
N VAL A 62 4.52 -10.49 5.96
CA VAL A 62 3.37 -9.85 6.62
C VAL A 62 2.59 -10.84 7.48
N THR A 63 2.01 -10.35 8.56
CA THR A 63 1.13 -11.14 9.41
C THR A 63 -0.20 -11.40 8.69
N VAL A 64 -0.60 -12.67 8.61
CA VAL A 64 -1.90 -13.07 8.05
C VAL A 64 -3.01 -12.65 9.04
N PRO A 65 -4.05 -11.92 8.59
CA PRO A 65 -5.15 -11.54 9.47
C PRO A 65 -5.78 -12.75 10.16
N ASN A 66 -6.16 -12.59 11.43
CA ASN A 66 -6.80 -13.62 12.26
C ASN A 66 -5.99 -14.93 12.44
N SER A 67 -4.69 -14.92 12.18
CA SER A 67 -3.83 -16.10 12.27
C SER A 67 -3.14 -16.30 13.63
N GLY A 68 -3.43 -15.48 14.64
CA GLY A 68 -2.67 -15.51 15.90
C GLY A 68 -1.21 -15.07 15.74
N GLY A 69 -0.93 -14.16 14.79
CA GLY A 69 0.39 -13.59 14.55
C GLY A 69 1.28 -14.36 13.58
N LEU A 70 0.77 -15.41 12.92
CA LEU A 70 1.51 -16.18 11.93
C LEU A 70 1.70 -15.38 10.64
N LYS A 71 2.78 -15.71 9.88
CA LYS A 71 3.18 -14.98 8.68
C LYS A 71 3.44 -15.92 7.52
N GLY A 72 3.29 -15.41 6.31
CA GLY A 72 3.75 -16.08 5.11
C GLY A 72 2.64 -16.61 4.20
N ILE A 73 3.07 -17.04 3.03
CA ILE A 73 2.20 -17.52 1.95
C ILE A 73 1.55 -18.86 2.35
N ASP A 74 2.34 -19.76 2.90
CA ASP A 74 1.94 -21.06 3.40
C ASP A 74 0.87 -20.95 4.49
N VAL A 75 1.09 -20.04 5.46
CA VAL A 75 0.10 -19.76 6.50
C VAL A 75 -1.21 -19.26 5.89
N ALA A 76 -1.15 -18.30 4.97
CA ALA A 76 -2.35 -17.75 4.34
C ALA A 76 -3.14 -18.83 3.58
N ALA A 77 -2.46 -19.65 2.78
CA ALA A 77 -3.08 -20.72 2.01
C ALA A 77 -3.68 -21.81 2.91
N ILE A 78 -2.91 -22.30 3.88
CA ILE A 78 -3.36 -23.39 4.78
C ILE A 78 -4.50 -22.90 5.69
N LEU A 79 -4.40 -21.69 6.25
CA LEU A 79 -5.47 -21.14 7.09
C LEU A 79 -6.78 -20.94 6.31
N GLY A 80 -6.69 -20.56 5.02
CA GLY A 80 -7.82 -20.51 4.10
C GLY A 80 -8.48 -21.87 3.91
N ILE A 81 -7.71 -22.95 3.83
CA ILE A 81 -8.21 -24.32 3.68
C ILE A 81 -8.83 -24.85 4.98
N VAL A 82 -8.20 -24.58 6.12
CA VAL A 82 -8.59 -25.15 7.42
C VAL A 82 -9.82 -24.48 8.02
N GLY A 83 -9.83 -23.13 8.02
CA GLY A 83 -10.87 -22.34 8.69
C GLY A 83 -11.54 -21.29 7.81
N GLY A 84 -11.16 -21.22 6.51
CA GLY A 84 -11.65 -20.18 5.62
C GLY A 84 -13.05 -20.48 5.05
N ASN A 85 -13.88 -19.44 5.00
CA ASN A 85 -15.19 -19.47 4.34
C ASN A 85 -15.10 -18.74 2.99
N ALA A 86 -14.97 -19.50 1.88
CA ALA A 86 -14.81 -18.95 0.54
C ALA A 86 -15.97 -18.05 0.07
N ASP A 87 -17.18 -18.23 0.61
CA ASP A 87 -18.34 -17.43 0.21
C ASP A 87 -18.28 -15.99 0.75
N LYS A 88 -17.37 -15.73 1.71
CA LYS A 88 -17.13 -14.40 2.29
C LYS A 88 -16.04 -13.58 1.56
N ALA A 89 -15.45 -14.09 0.50
CA ALA A 89 -14.44 -13.41 -0.31
C ALA A 89 -13.32 -12.75 0.54
N LEU A 90 -13.23 -11.42 0.61
CA LEU A 90 -12.21 -10.72 1.41
C LEU A 90 -12.39 -10.84 2.94
N GLU A 91 -13.49 -11.41 3.41
CA GLU A 91 -13.72 -11.75 4.81
C GLU A 91 -13.55 -13.26 5.06
N VAL A 92 -12.88 -13.98 4.16
CA VAL A 92 -12.68 -15.43 4.18
C VAL A 92 -12.17 -15.97 5.53
N LEU A 93 -11.33 -15.20 6.23
CA LEU A 93 -10.74 -15.58 7.53
C LEU A 93 -11.51 -15.00 8.74
N SER A 94 -12.71 -14.43 8.56
CA SER A 94 -13.44 -13.77 9.66
C SER A 94 -13.95 -14.72 10.75
N GLU A 95 -14.09 -16.01 10.44
CA GLU A 95 -14.64 -17.04 11.33
C GLU A 95 -13.58 -18.03 11.84
N VAL A 96 -12.30 -17.77 11.57
CA VAL A 96 -11.18 -18.61 12.02
C VAL A 96 -11.15 -18.71 13.55
N THR A 97 -11.01 -19.94 14.04
CA THR A 97 -10.94 -20.28 15.46
C THR A 97 -9.50 -20.54 15.92
N GLU A 98 -9.27 -20.61 17.23
CA GLU A 98 -7.97 -21.00 17.79
C GLU A 98 -7.56 -22.42 17.42
N ASP A 99 -8.53 -23.35 17.26
CA ASP A 99 -8.27 -24.73 16.80
C ASP A 99 -7.77 -24.74 15.35
N ASP A 100 -8.35 -23.87 14.47
CA ASP A 100 -7.91 -23.72 13.09
C ASP A 100 -6.48 -23.17 13.04
N ILE A 101 -6.15 -22.21 13.90
CA ILE A 101 -4.80 -21.66 14.01
C ILE A 101 -3.81 -22.75 14.47
N ALA A 102 -4.18 -23.55 15.48
CA ALA A 102 -3.35 -24.66 15.97
C ALA A 102 -3.11 -25.69 14.87
N ARG A 103 -4.15 -26.11 14.15
CA ARG A 103 -4.04 -27.03 13.01
C ARG A 103 -3.20 -26.47 11.88
N THR A 104 -3.35 -25.17 11.59
CA THR A 104 -2.52 -24.49 10.58
C THR A 104 -1.04 -24.57 10.94
N ARG A 105 -0.68 -24.33 12.21
CA ARG A 105 0.73 -24.45 12.68
C ARG A 105 1.31 -25.85 12.46
N GLU A 106 0.52 -26.88 12.67
CA GLU A 106 0.96 -28.27 12.45
C GLU A 106 1.18 -28.55 10.96
N LEU A 107 0.26 -28.15 10.10
CA LEU A 107 0.35 -28.37 8.65
C LEU A 107 1.50 -27.58 8.00
N VAL A 108 1.76 -26.35 8.48
CA VAL A 108 2.92 -25.55 8.06
C VAL A 108 4.24 -26.27 8.39
N LYS A 109 4.37 -26.85 9.59
CA LYS A 109 5.55 -27.65 9.97
C LYS A 109 5.73 -28.91 9.12
N GLN A 110 4.65 -29.46 8.60
CA GLN A 110 4.68 -30.63 7.70
C GLN A 110 5.01 -30.25 6.25
N HIS A 111 5.18 -28.96 5.94
CA HIS A 111 5.49 -28.45 4.61
C HIS A 111 4.49 -28.89 3.52
N VAL A 112 3.19 -28.95 3.87
CA VAL A 112 2.13 -29.34 2.92
C VAL A 112 1.87 -28.30 1.83
N CYS A 113 2.37 -27.08 1.99
CA CYS A 113 2.26 -25.99 1.02
C CYS A 113 3.60 -25.69 0.37
N SER A 114 3.63 -25.64 -0.96
CA SER A 114 4.75 -25.16 -1.75
C SER A 114 4.38 -23.86 -2.47
N CYS A 115 5.39 -23.03 -2.77
CA CYS A 115 5.21 -21.78 -3.49
C CYS A 115 6.19 -21.67 -4.65
N SER A 116 5.70 -21.24 -5.81
CA SER A 116 6.50 -20.99 -7.00
C SER A 116 6.24 -19.61 -7.58
N LEU A 117 7.31 -19.00 -8.11
CA LEU A 117 7.22 -17.73 -8.85
C LEU A 117 6.74 -18.02 -10.28
N VAL A 118 5.74 -17.23 -10.74
CA VAL A 118 5.33 -17.17 -12.14
C VAL A 118 5.77 -15.83 -12.71
N GLU A 119 6.54 -15.88 -13.79
CA GLU A 119 7.01 -14.71 -14.51
C GLU A 119 6.10 -14.38 -15.70
N GLY A 120 6.06 -13.11 -16.11
CA GLY A 120 5.30 -12.68 -17.30
C GLY A 120 3.78 -12.57 -17.10
N VAL A 121 3.29 -12.72 -15.86
CA VAL A 121 1.88 -12.58 -15.49
C VAL A 121 1.57 -11.20 -14.93
N ASP A 122 0.28 -10.92 -14.68
CA ASP A 122 -0.13 -9.68 -14.01
C ASP A 122 0.46 -9.57 -12.61
N ASN A 123 0.54 -8.36 -12.13
CA ASN A 123 1.08 -8.03 -10.82
C ASN A 123 0.32 -8.68 -9.67
N LEU A 124 -0.98 -8.83 -9.83
CA LEU A 124 -1.84 -9.60 -8.96
C LEU A 124 -2.22 -10.89 -9.70
N TYR A 125 -1.40 -11.90 -9.54
CA TYR A 125 -1.63 -13.25 -10.04
C TYR A 125 -1.42 -14.25 -8.91
N ILE A 126 -2.47 -15.02 -8.65
CA ILE A 126 -2.52 -16.05 -7.61
C ILE A 126 -3.19 -17.28 -8.21
N THR A 127 -2.50 -18.43 -8.27
CA THR A 127 -3.15 -19.71 -8.51
C THR A 127 -2.91 -20.61 -7.31
N ALA A 128 -4.01 -21.06 -6.70
CA ALA A 128 -4.01 -22.07 -5.65
C ALA A 128 -4.43 -23.41 -6.26
N LYS A 129 -3.55 -24.43 -6.24
CA LYS A 129 -3.86 -25.79 -6.64
C LYS A 129 -3.78 -26.69 -5.41
N VAL A 130 -4.89 -27.32 -5.08
CA VAL A 130 -5.03 -28.28 -3.98
C VAL A 130 -5.17 -29.69 -4.53
N ILE A 131 -4.52 -30.69 -3.91
CA ILE A 131 -4.40 -32.04 -4.44
C ILE A 131 -4.75 -33.05 -3.36
N LYS A 132 -5.56 -34.06 -3.73
CA LYS A 132 -5.92 -35.21 -2.91
C LYS A 132 -5.80 -36.51 -3.73
N GLY A 133 -4.74 -37.30 -3.47
CA GLY A 133 -4.45 -38.46 -4.30
C GLY A 133 -4.33 -38.08 -5.77
N ASP A 134 -5.17 -38.66 -6.63
CA ASP A 134 -5.22 -38.36 -8.07
C ASP A 134 -6.13 -37.17 -8.43
N HIS A 135 -6.86 -36.63 -7.47
CA HIS A 135 -7.79 -35.52 -7.67
C HIS A 135 -7.15 -34.18 -7.36
N PHE A 136 -7.51 -33.15 -8.12
CA PHE A 136 -7.10 -31.79 -7.84
C PHE A 136 -8.17 -30.77 -8.17
N ALA A 137 -8.09 -29.62 -7.51
CA ALA A 137 -8.77 -28.41 -7.94
C ALA A 137 -7.81 -27.22 -7.95
N SER A 138 -7.99 -26.30 -8.89
CA SER A 138 -7.23 -25.07 -8.95
C SER A 138 -8.13 -23.86 -9.14
N VAL A 139 -7.73 -22.74 -8.52
CA VAL A 139 -8.40 -21.44 -8.61
C VAL A 139 -7.38 -20.37 -8.91
N THR A 140 -7.64 -19.58 -9.95
CA THR A 140 -6.79 -18.44 -10.34
C THR A 140 -7.52 -17.14 -10.07
N ILE A 141 -6.81 -16.18 -9.42
CA ILE A 141 -7.24 -14.81 -9.17
C ILE A 141 -6.27 -13.87 -9.88
N GLU A 142 -6.80 -12.94 -10.67
CA GLU A 142 -6.00 -11.97 -11.43
C GLU A 142 -6.58 -10.56 -11.38
N HIS A 143 -5.71 -9.55 -11.48
CA HIS A 143 -6.02 -8.11 -11.58
C HIS A 143 -6.67 -7.49 -10.35
N GLN A 144 -7.57 -8.18 -9.66
CA GLN A 144 -8.24 -7.74 -8.43
C GLN A 144 -8.28 -8.88 -7.42
N HIS A 145 -8.20 -8.58 -6.13
CA HIS A 145 -8.09 -9.56 -5.04
C HIS A 145 -9.26 -10.55 -4.93
N THR A 146 -10.40 -10.25 -5.55
CA THR A 146 -11.59 -11.11 -5.55
C THR A 146 -11.97 -11.63 -6.92
N ASN A 147 -11.22 -11.26 -7.97
CA ASN A 147 -11.56 -11.61 -9.34
C ASN A 147 -11.04 -13.01 -9.68
N ILE A 148 -11.87 -14.02 -9.50
CA ILE A 148 -11.57 -15.38 -9.95
C ILE A 148 -11.73 -15.44 -11.47
N THR A 149 -10.63 -15.67 -12.19
CA THR A 149 -10.61 -15.77 -13.65
C THR A 149 -10.72 -17.20 -14.14
N ARG A 150 -10.28 -18.19 -13.35
CA ARG A 150 -10.32 -19.60 -13.74
C ARG A 150 -10.53 -20.52 -12.55
N ILE A 151 -11.38 -21.54 -12.75
CA ILE A 151 -11.56 -22.67 -11.84
C ILE A 151 -11.45 -23.94 -12.66
N GLU A 152 -10.66 -24.91 -12.17
CA GLU A 152 -10.46 -26.21 -12.81
C GLU A 152 -10.53 -27.31 -11.76
N LYS A 153 -11.14 -28.46 -12.10
CA LYS A 153 -11.15 -29.68 -11.28
C LYS A 153 -10.85 -30.88 -12.18
N ASP A 154 -9.84 -31.68 -11.83
CA ASP A 154 -9.45 -32.91 -12.51
C ASP A 154 -9.24 -32.74 -14.03
N GLY A 155 -8.78 -31.56 -14.47
CA GLY A 155 -8.56 -31.20 -15.86
C GLY A 155 -9.80 -30.61 -16.58
N GLU A 156 -10.95 -30.61 -15.94
CA GLU A 156 -12.15 -29.94 -16.46
C GLU A 156 -12.19 -28.47 -16.01
N VAL A 157 -12.36 -27.55 -16.96
CA VAL A 157 -12.52 -26.12 -16.70
C VAL A 157 -13.97 -25.83 -16.32
N ILE A 158 -14.20 -25.49 -15.04
CA ILE A 158 -15.54 -25.17 -14.49
C ILE A 158 -15.88 -23.69 -14.73
N LEU A 159 -14.87 -22.82 -14.62
CA LEU A 159 -15.02 -21.39 -14.86
C LEU A 159 -13.84 -20.92 -15.71
N ASP A 160 -14.11 -20.22 -16.80
CA ASP A 160 -13.14 -19.47 -17.60
C ASP A 160 -13.73 -18.07 -17.86
N ASN A 161 -13.32 -17.12 -17.03
CA ASN A 161 -13.83 -15.75 -17.05
C ASN A 161 -12.64 -14.80 -17.18
N PRO A 162 -12.07 -14.66 -18.39
CA PRO A 162 -10.94 -13.76 -18.60
C PRO A 162 -11.34 -12.34 -18.21
N TYR A 163 -10.42 -11.66 -17.54
CA TYR A 163 -10.66 -10.31 -17.04
C TYR A 163 -11.13 -9.39 -18.16
N GLN A 164 -12.36 -8.93 -18.06
CA GLN A 164 -12.86 -7.81 -18.83
C GLN A 164 -12.76 -6.56 -17.98
N ALA A 165 -11.94 -5.61 -18.39
CA ALA A 165 -11.87 -4.32 -17.73
C ALA A 165 -13.29 -3.73 -17.70
N GLU A 166 -13.92 -3.68 -16.53
CA GLU A 166 -15.17 -2.94 -16.39
C GLU A 166 -14.98 -1.53 -16.94
N SER A 167 -15.99 -0.98 -17.59
CA SER A 167 -16.00 0.41 -18.06
C SER A 167 -16.09 1.35 -16.83
N LYS A 168 -15.05 1.36 -16.01
CA LYS A 168 -14.89 2.39 -14.97
C LYS A 168 -14.84 3.73 -15.67
N THR A 169 -15.44 4.75 -15.05
CA THR A 169 -15.26 6.14 -15.49
C THR A 169 -13.79 6.34 -15.81
N VAL A 170 -13.49 6.65 -17.07
CA VAL A 170 -12.10 6.79 -17.54
C VAL A 170 -11.48 7.96 -16.79
N ILE A 171 -10.51 7.65 -15.92
CA ILE A 171 -9.67 8.66 -15.26
C ILE A 171 -8.38 8.81 -16.04
N ASP A 172 -7.94 10.04 -16.18
CA ASP A 172 -6.66 10.35 -16.83
C ASP A 172 -5.70 11.00 -15.83
N LYS A 173 -4.83 10.17 -15.23
CA LYS A 173 -3.82 10.64 -14.28
C LYS A 173 -2.69 11.43 -14.96
N SER A 174 -2.54 11.33 -16.29
CA SER A 174 -1.55 12.13 -17.03
C SER A 174 -1.83 13.63 -17.01
N LYS A 175 -3.07 14.01 -16.67
CA LYS A 175 -3.51 15.39 -16.55
C LYS A 175 -3.21 16.02 -15.18
N LEU A 176 -2.67 15.24 -14.24
CA LEU A 176 -2.26 15.79 -12.94
C LEU A 176 -1.01 16.65 -13.11
N THR A 177 -1.06 17.87 -12.56
CA THR A 177 0.10 18.74 -12.38
C THR A 177 0.06 19.36 -10.98
N VAL A 178 1.19 19.71 -10.41
CA VAL A 178 1.25 20.37 -9.08
C VAL A 178 0.40 21.63 -9.08
N LYS A 179 0.48 22.43 -10.15
CA LYS A 179 -0.29 23.68 -10.26
C LYS A 179 -1.80 23.42 -10.28
N ASP A 180 -2.25 22.52 -11.15
CA ASP A 180 -3.69 22.23 -11.28
C ASP A 180 -4.25 21.51 -10.07
N ILE A 181 -3.43 20.75 -9.32
CA ILE A 181 -3.82 20.16 -8.03
C ILE A 181 -4.11 21.24 -6.99
N LEU A 182 -3.28 22.28 -6.90
CA LEU A 182 -3.52 23.41 -6.00
C LEU A 182 -4.76 24.20 -6.44
N ASP A 183 -4.87 24.52 -7.73
CA ASP A 183 -6.03 25.20 -8.29
C ASP A 183 -7.33 24.40 -8.05
N PHE A 184 -7.29 23.08 -8.14
CA PHE A 184 -8.41 22.20 -7.82
C PHE A 184 -8.75 22.25 -6.33
N ALA A 185 -7.77 22.14 -5.46
CA ALA A 185 -7.98 22.17 -4.02
C ALA A 185 -8.62 23.51 -3.55
N ASP A 186 -8.27 24.64 -4.20
CA ASP A 186 -8.86 25.94 -3.92
C ASP A 186 -10.29 26.06 -4.43
N GLN A 187 -10.62 25.46 -5.58
CA GLN A 187 -11.91 25.62 -6.29
C GLN A 187 -12.91 24.50 -6.03
N VAL A 188 -12.47 23.35 -5.53
CA VAL A 188 -13.36 22.19 -5.33
C VAL A 188 -14.44 22.54 -4.30
N ARG A 189 -15.69 22.17 -4.62
CA ARG A 189 -16.78 22.25 -3.65
C ARG A 189 -16.54 21.22 -2.58
N ILE A 190 -16.57 21.65 -1.34
CA ILE A 190 -16.25 20.77 -0.19
C ILE A 190 -17.19 19.57 -0.15
N GLU A 191 -18.46 19.75 -0.47
CA GLU A 191 -19.47 18.69 -0.48
C GLU A 191 -19.12 17.54 -1.44
N ASP A 192 -18.36 17.81 -2.50
CA ASP A 192 -17.95 16.80 -3.48
C ASP A 192 -16.84 15.88 -2.94
N VAL A 193 -15.97 16.37 -2.06
CA VAL A 193 -14.79 15.63 -1.55
C VAL A 193 -14.89 15.24 -0.07
N GLN A 194 -15.66 15.97 0.73
CA GLN A 194 -15.78 15.76 2.17
C GLN A 194 -16.14 14.31 2.55
N PRO A 195 -17.12 13.64 1.92
CA PRO A 195 -17.48 12.27 2.31
C PRO A 195 -16.32 11.28 2.14
N ILE A 196 -15.44 11.52 1.15
CA ILE A 196 -14.27 10.69 0.88
C ILE A 196 -13.19 10.97 1.92
N ILE A 197 -12.91 12.25 2.16
CA ILE A 197 -11.88 12.74 3.08
C ILE A 197 -12.25 12.42 4.53
N ASP A 198 -13.50 12.66 4.95
CA ASP A 198 -13.96 12.32 6.31
C ASP A 198 -13.80 10.83 6.62
N ARG A 199 -14.10 9.97 5.63
CA ARG A 199 -13.87 8.53 5.76
C ARG A 199 -12.39 8.22 5.93
N GLN A 200 -11.49 8.89 5.16
CA GLN A 200 -10.05 8.73 5.30
C GLN A 200 -9.57 9.19 6.69
N ILE A 201 -9.99 10.36 7.15
CA ILE A 201 -9.67 10.87 8.48
C ILE A 201 -10.09 9.87 9.55
N LYS A 202 -11.35 9.41 9.51
CA LYS A 202 -11.91 8.50 10.51
C LYS A 202 -11.16 7.17 10.57
N LEU A 203 -11.03 6.49 9.44
CA LEU A 203 -10.47 5.14 9.42
C LEU A 203 -8.96 5.13 9.68
N ASN A 204 -8.23 6.04 9.06
CA ASN A 204 -6.77 6.08 9.20
C ASN A 204 -6.36 6.57 10.61
N SER A 205 -7.11 7.49 11.23
CA SER A 205 -6.86 7.90 12.61
C SER A 205 -7.16 6.77 13.61
N ALA A 206 -8.21 5.97 13.36
CA ALA A 206 -8.57 4.87 14.24
C ALA A 206 -7.47 3.80 14.30
N ILE A 207 -6.97 3.32 13.16
CA ILE A 207 -5.90 2.31 13.15
C ILE A 207 -4.56 2.87 13.66
N ALA A 208 -4.29 4.17 13.46
CA ALA A 208 -3.11 4.80 14.03
C ALA A 208 -3.17 4.84 15.56
N GLN A 209 -4.34 5.14 16.13
CA GLN A 209 -4.56 5.10 17.56
C GLN A 209 -4.43 3.67 18.09
N GLU A 210 -5.02 2.69 17.44
CA GLU A 210 -4.87 1.27 17.76
C GLU A 210 -3.38 0.85 17.82
N GLY A 211 -2.57 1.29 16.85
CA GLY A 211 -1.12 1.02 16.83
C GLY A 211 -0.34 1.73 17.93
N LEU A 212 -0.84 2.87 18.45
CA LEU A 212 -0.27 3.53 19.61
C LEU A 212 -0.68 2.88 20.94
N ASP A 213 -1.88 2.34 21.03
CA ASP A 213 -2.41 1.77 22.27
C ASP A 213 -1.93 0.32 22.48
N ASN A 214 -1.85 -0.45 21.40
CA ASN A 214 -1.55 -1.89 21.44
C ASN A 214 -0.17 -2.22 20.82
N ASN A 215 0.31 -3.44 21.06
CA ASN A 215 1.63 -3.89 20.62
C ASN A 215 1.55 -4.58 19.27
N TYR A 216 2.02 -3.89 18.21
CA TYR A 216 2.09 -4.41 16.87
C TYR A 216 3.50 -4.26 16.28
N GLY A 217 3.94 -5.25 15.53
CA GLY A 217 5.19 -5.19 14.79
C GLY A 217 6.40 -4.79 15.65
N ALA A 218 7.16 -3.82 15.16
CA ALA A 218 8.34 -3.29 15.86
C ALA A 218 8.02 -2.10 16.76
N GLN A 219 6.75 -1.69 16.87
CA GLN A 219 6.28 -0.58 17.72
C GLN A 219 7.02 0.74 17.44
N ILE A 220 7.28 1.03 16.18
CA ILE A 220 8.04 2.23 15.77
C ILE A 220 7.34 3.49 16.23
N GLY A 221 6.01 3.61 16.07
CA GLY A 221 5.26 4.77 16.50
C GLY A 221 5.38 5.02 18.01
N LYS A 222 5.25 3.98 18.85
CA LYS A 222 5.44 4.08 20.29
C LYS A 222 6.87 4.48 20.67
N THR A 223 7.85 3.87 20.01
CA THR A 223 9.28 4.13 20.27
C THR A 223 9.62 5.59 19.99
N LEU A 224 9.14 6.15 18.87
CA LEU A 224 9.36 7.56 18.53
C LEU A 224 8.79 8.49 19.62
N MET A 225 7.55 8.27 20.05
CA MET A 225 6.90 9.06 21.10
C MET A 225 7.62 8.97 22.44
N HIS A 226 8.16 7.81 22.77
CA HIS A 226 8.89 7.57 24.00
C HIS A 226 10.26 8.24 24.00
N VAL A 227 11.01 8.12 22.89
CA VAL A 227 12.43 8.55 22.83
C VAL A 227 12.55 10.04 22.48
N TRP A 228 11.75 10.54 21.53
CA TRP A 228 11.89 11.92 21.00
C TRP A 228 10.83 12.89 21.51
N GLY A 229 9.97 12.43 22.42
CA GLY A 229 8.94 13.27 23.02
C GLY A 229 7.73 13.49 22.11
N LYS A 230 6.98 14.59 22.40
CA LYS A 230 5.65 14.82 21.81
C LYS A 230 5.56 16.08 20.95
N SER A 231 6.67 16.49 20.31
CA SER A 231 6.60 17.59 19.35
C SER A 231 5.62 17.25 18.20
N VAL A 232 5.08 18.25 17.51
CA VAL A 232 4.18 18.01 16.36
C VAL A 232 4.85 17.14 15.29
N THR A 233 6.13 17.35 15.01
CA THR A 233 6.93 16.54 14.08
C THR A 233 6.98 15.09 14.52
N THR A 234 7.33 14.85 15.81
CA THR A 234 7.39 13.47 16.35
C THR A 234 6.02 12.81 16.30
N ARG A 235 4.94 13.51 16.67
CA ARG A 235 3.57 12.97 16.62
C ARG A 235 3.15 12.62 15.19
N ALA A 236 3.50 13.45 14.21
CA ALA A 236 3.20 13.20 12.80
C ALA A 236 3.89 11.92 12.29
N CYS A 237 5.20 11.78 12.54
CA CYS A 237 5.95 10.56 12.21
C CYS A 237 5.41 9.34 12.95
N ALA A 238 5.16 9.48 14.25
CA ALA A 238 4.74 8.40 15.13
C ALA A 238 3.34 7.87 14.77
N ARG A 239 2.37 8.74 14.48
CA ARG A 239 1.01 8.31 14.10
C ARG A 239 1.00 7.57 12.77
N ALA A 240 1.74 8.08 11.77
CA ALA A 240 1.87 7.41 10.47
C ALA A 240 2.56 6.03 10.62
N ALA A 241 3.62 5.95 11.42
CA ALA A 241 4.31 4.69 11.71
C ALA A 241 3.43 3.71 12.50
N ALA A 242 2.70 4.17 13.52
CA ALA A 242 1.85 3.33 14.36
C ALA A 242 0.71 2.68 13.58
N GLY A 243 0.08 3.42 12.66
CA GLY A 243 -0.92 2.85 11.75
C GLY A 243 -0.33 1.72 10.89
N SER A 244 0.91 1.90 10.42
CA SER A 244 1.63 0.85 9.69
C SER A 244 2.05 -0.31 10.59
N ASP A 245 2.51 -0.04 11.83
CA ASP A 245 2.80 -1.10 12.82
C ASP A 245 1.57 -1.99 13.02
N ALA A 246 0.39 -1.39 13.26
CA ALA A 246 -0.87 -2.12 13.44
C ALA A 246 -1.21 -2.94 12.18
N ARG A 247 -1.24 -2.28 11.01
CA ARG A 247 -1.61 -2.93 9.74
C ARG A 247 -0.68 -4.08 9.36
N MET A 248 0.64 -3.89 9.46
CA MET A 248 1.63 -4.93 9.14
C MET A 248 1.70 -6.00 10.23
N GLY A 249 1.26 -5.68 11.44
CA GLY A 249 1.14 -6.60 12.56
C GLY A 249 -0.14 -7.44 12.58
N GLY A 250 -1.01 -7.32 11.55
CA GLY A 250 -2.19 -8.15 11.39
C GLY A 250 -3.49 -7.57 11.96
N CYS A 251 -3.51 -6.28 12.33
CA CYS A 251 -4.74 -5.60 12.71
C CYS A 251 -5.76 -5.63 11.56
N SER A 252 -6.99 -6.03 11.86
CA SER A 252 -8.08 -6.18 10.89
C SER A 252 -8.86 -4.89 10.63
N MET A 253 -8.52 -3.78 11.30
CA MET A 253 -9.21 -2.51 11.10
C MET A 253 -9.07 -1.99 9.66
N PRO A 254 -10.14 -1.38 9.09
CA PRO A 254 -10.09 -0.81 7.76
C PRO A 254 -9.24 0.45 7.70
N VAL A 255 -8.62 0.67 6.56
CA VAL A 255 -7.91 1.90 6.20
C VAL A 255 -8.42 2.43 4.86
N VAL A 256 -8.37 3.75 4.64
CA VAL A 256 -8.51 4.29 3.29
C VAL A 256 -7.15 4.31 2.63
N ILE A 257 -7.06 3.62 1.50
CA ILE A 257 -5.82 3.47 0.72
C ILE A 257 -5.51 4.73 -0.11
N ASN A 258 -4.28 4.81 -0.60
CA ASN A 258 -3.88 5.71 -1.68
C ASN A 258 -2.99 4.90 -2.64
N SER A 259 -3.24 5.01 -3.94
CA SER A 259 -2.49 4.29 -4.98
C SER A 259 -2.36 2.79 -4.70
N GLY A 260 -3.45 2.16 -4.26
CA GLY A 260 -3.53 0.74 -3.98
C GLY A 260 -2.89 0.28 -2.65
N SER A 261 -2.42 1.19 -1.79
CA SER A 261 -1.72 0.83 -0.55
C SER A 261 -2.30 1.54 0.68
N GLY A 262 -2.66 0.75 1.73
CA GLY A 262 -3.07 1.29 3.02
C GLY A 262 -1.96 2.06 3.73
N ASN A 263 -0.72 1.59 3.64
CA ASN A 263 0.44 2.30 4.19
C ASN A 263 0.60 3.67 3.55
N GLN A 264 0.43 3.78 2.22
CA GLN A 264 0.45 5.08 1.54
C GLN A 264 -0.74 5.95 1.97
N GLY A 265 -1.95 5.37 2.07
CA GLY A 265 -3.14 6.10 2.53
C GLY A 265 -2.99 6.71 3.93
N MET A 266 -2.36 5.97 4.86
CA MET A 266 -2.03 6.48 6.20
C MET A 266 -0.93 7.55 6.15
N THR A 267 0.08 7.35 5.32
CA THR A 267 1.23 8.28 5.21
C THR A 267 0.83 9.63 4.61
N VAL A 268 -0.07 9.67 3.61
CA VAL A 268 -0.55 10.94 3.04
C VAL A 268 -1.48 11.68 3.99
N SER A 269 -2.19 10.99 4.88
CA SER A 269 -3.26 11.61 5.68
C SER A 269 -2.84 11.97 7.10
N LEU A 270 -2.24 11.03 7.82
CA LEU A 270 -2.00 11.18 9.27
C LEU A 270 -1.09 12.37 9.64
N PRO A 271 0.02 12.65 8.94
CA PRO A 271 0.83 13.83 9.23
C PRO A 271 0.05 15.13 9.03
N VAL A 272 -0.77 15.22 7.97
CA VAL A 272 -1.59 16.41 7.69
C VAL A 272 -2.64 16.60 8.80
N ILE A 273 -3.29 15.52 9.25
CA ILE A 273 -4.27 15.57 10.35
C ILE A 273 -3.60 16.05 11.64
N VAL A 274 -2.41 15.53 11.97
CA VAL A 274 -1.68 15.95 13.19
C VAL A 274 -1.34 17.44 13.16
N PHE A 275 -0.92 17.97 12.02
CA PHE A 275 -0.63 19.39 11.90
C PHE A 275 -1.91 20.24 11.88
N ALA A 276 -3.01 19.72 11.33
CA ALA A 276 -4.31 20.40 11.38
C ALA A 276 -4.81 20.55 12.83
N ASP A 277 -4.68 19.49 13.62
CA ASP A 277 -5.01 19.50 15.05
C ASP A 277 -4.11 20.48 15.82
N GLU A 278 -2.80 20.50 15.53
CA GLU A 278 -1.83 21.40 16.20
C GLU A 278 -2.08 22.86 15.89
N TRP A 279 -2.48 23.18 14.67
CA TRP A 279 -2.72 24.56 14.23
C TRP A 279 -4.19 24.98 14.35
N GLU A 280 -5.05 24.10 14.86
CA GLU A 280 -6.49 24.34 15.05
C GLU A 280 -7.17 24.88 13.79
N VAL A 281 -6.80 24.34 12.60
CA VAL A 281 -7.38 24.80 11.34
C VAL A 281 -8.82 24.33 11.17
N SER A 282 -9.59 25.05 10.34
CA SER A 282 -10.95 24.64 10.02
C SER A 282 -11.01 23.28 9.32
N HIS A 283 -12.11 22.56 9.50
CA HIS A 283 -12.33 21.28 8.82
C HIS A 283 -12.25 21.40 7.28
N GLU A 284 -12.78 22.51 6.73
CA GLU A 284 -12.65 22.81 5.30
C GLU A 284 -11.17 22.90 4.87
N LYS A 285 -10.34 23.62 5.65
CA LYS A 285 -8.91 23.75 5.33
C LYS A 285 -8.19 22.40 5.40
N LEU A 286 -8.51 21.56 6.38
CA LEU A 286 -8.02 20.20 6.47
C LEU A 286 -8.44 19.38 5.24
N CYS A 287 -9.70 19.41 4.84
CA CYS A 287 -10.18 18.69 3.64
C CYS A 287 -9.40 19.09 2.39
N ARG A 288 -9.23 20.40 2.14
CA ARG A 288 -8.46 20.93 1.00
C ARG A 288 -7.00 20.48 1.05
N SER A 289 -6.39 20.49 2.22
CA SER A 289 -4.99 20.07 2.43
C SER A 289 -4.82 18.57 2.18
N LEU A 290 -5.80 17.76 2.57
CA LEU A 290 -5.81 16.32 2.27
C LEU A 290 -6.05 16.04 0.78
N VAL A 291 -6.84 16.86 0.08
CA VAL A 291 -6.97 16.80 -1.39
C VAL A 291 -5.60 17.02 -2.04
N VAL A 292 -4.86 18.06 -1.65
CA VAL A 292 -3.49 18.31 -2.15
C VAL A 292 -2.59 17.13 -1.86
N SER A 293 -2.53 16.69 -0.62
CA SER A 293 -1.66 15.59 -0.18
C SER A 293 -1.92 14.32 -1.00
N ASN A 294 -3.17 13.90 -1.12
CA ASN A 294 -3.54 12.69 -1.85
C ASN A 294 -3.22 12.79 -3.34
N LEU A 295 -3.58 13.89 -4.00
CA LEU A 295 -3.35 14.05 -5.45
C LEU A 295 -1.87 14.17 -5.80
N ILE A 296 -1.04 14.84 -4.98
CA ILE A 296 0.42 14.92 -5.19
C ILE A 296 1.05 13.52 -5.07
N ALA A 297 0.62 12.69 -4.13
CA ALA A 297 1.11 11.33 -4.01
C ALA A 297 0.70 10.47 -5.23
N ILE A 298 -0.55 10.56 -5.68
CA ILE A 298 -1.08 9.86 -6.86
C ILE A 298 -0.33 10.32 -8.13
N HIS A 299 -0.08 11.62 -8.27
CA HIS A 299 0.65 12.20 -9.39
C HIS A 299 2.06 11.60 -9.53
N GLN A 300 2.84 11.56 -8.45
CA GLN A 300 4.15 10.93 -8.44
C GLN A 300 4.06 9.44 -8.75
N LYS A 301 3.09 8.74 -8.13
CA LYS A 301 2.90 7.30 -8.31
C LYS A 301 2.53 6.93 -9.74
N TYR A 302 1.87 7.81 -10.47
CA TYR A 302 1.61 7.63 -11.91
C TYR A 302 2.90 7.43 -12.71
N TYR A 303 3.95 8.19 -12.46
CA TYR A 303 5.24 8.06 -13.15
C TYR A 303 6.08 6.90 -12.65
N ILE A 304 6.08 6.62 -11.34
CA ILE A 304 6.80 5.49 -10.74
C ILE A 304 6.20 4.15 -11.19
N GLY A 305 4.88 4.08 -11.33
CA GLY A 305 4.14 2.85 -11.65
C GLY A 305 3.70 2.09 -10.39
N SER A 306 2.84 1.08 -10.60
CA SER A 306 2.24 0.29 -9.53
C SER A 306 3.25 -0.62 -8.84
N LEU A 307 4.23 -1.12 -9.59
CA LEU A 307 5.31 -1.99 -9.10
C LEU A 307 6.66 -1.36 -9.36
N SER A 308 7.43 -1.26 -8.30
CA SER A 308 8.80 -0.77 -8.35
C SER A 308 9.49 -1.09 -7.03
N ALA A 309 10.79 -1.26 -7.06
CA ALA A 309 11.60 -1.23 -5.85
C ALA A 309 11.62 0.15 -5.18
N TYR A 310 11.05 1.18 -5.79
CA TYR A 310 10.87 2.49 -5.18
C TYR A 310 9.74 2.47 -4.14
N CYS A 311 10.03 2.82 -2.92
CA CYS A 311 9.08 2.75 -1.82
C CYS A 311 7.99 3.83 -1.95
N GLY A 312 6.72 3.40 -2.01
CA GLY A 312 5.57 4.31 -2.07
C GLY A 312 5.41 5.23 -0.85
N ALA A 313 6.05 4.90 0.28
CA ALA A 313 6.08 5.75 1.46
C ALA A 313 6.72 7.12 1.16
N VAL A 314 7.71 7.19 0.24
CA VAL A 314 8.36 8.44 -0.16
C VAL A 314 7.37 9.36 -0.88
N SER A 315 6.66 8.84 -1.90
CA SER A 315 5.65 9.62 -2.64
C SER A 315 4.51 10.08 -1.72
N ALA A 316 4.09 9.21 -0.81
CA ALA A 316 3.03 9.50 0.15
C ALA A 316 3.46 10.58 1.18
N ALA A 317 4.67 10.48 1.73
CA ALA A 317 5.21 11.49 2.64
C ALA A 317 5.44 12.83 1.94
N CYS A 318 5.93 12.79 0.69
CA CYS A 318 6.06 13.98 -0.15
C CYS A 318 4.69 14.68 -0.35
N GLY A 319 3.63 13.90 -0.61
CA GLY A 319 2.26 14.40 -0.65
C GLY A 319 1.85 15.05 0.67
N ALA A 320 2.13 14.40 1.80
CA ALA A 320 1.83 14.94 3.14
C ALA A 320 2.55 16.27 3.39
N GLY A 321 3.84 16.37 3.07
CA GLY A 321 4.62 17.61 3.16
C GLY A 321 4.02 18.73 2.30
N ALA A 322 3.62 18.42 1.07
CA ALA A 322 2.95 19.37 0.17
C ALA A 322 1.60 19.85 0.75
N GLY A 323 0.78 18.93 1.30
CA GLY A 323 -0.48 19.26 1.96
C GLY A 323 -0.28 20.14 3.19
N ILE A 324 0.74 19.88 4.01
CA ILE A 324 1.09 20.70 5.18
C ILE A 324 1.54 22.10 4.73
N THR A 325 2.39 22.18 3.68
CA THR A 325 2.82 23.48 3.13
C THR A 325 1.63 24.29 2.62
N TYR A 326 0.70 23.67 1.90
CA TYR A 326 -0.54 24.29 1.45
C TYR A 326 -1.41 24.75 2.65
N MET A 327 -1.53 23.91 3.68
CA MET A 327 -2.30 24.22 4.90
C MET A 327 -1.72 25.42 5.65
N TYR A 328 -0.42 25.55 5.70
CA TYR A 328 0.30 26.69 6.28
C TYR A 328 0.06 28.00 5.53
N GLY A 329 -0.44 27.94 4.28
CA GLY A 329 -0.62 29.08 3.39
C GLY A 329 0.54 29.30 2.42
N GLY A 330 1.34 28.26 2.20
CA GLY A 330 2.46 28.31 1.27
C GLY A 330 2.03 28.50 -0.18
N THR A 331 2.82 29.25 -0.92
CA THR A 331 2.62 29.52 -2.36
C THR A 331 2.88 28.26 -3.20
N TYR A 332 2.46 28.28 -4.48
CA TYR A 332 2.81 27.25 -5.46
C TYR A 332 4.32 26.96 -5.46
N GLN A 333 5.14 28.00 -5.42
CA GLN A 333 6.60 27.82 -5.38
C GLN A 333 7.04 27.08 -4.11
N GLN A 334 6.53 27.44 -2.94
CA GLN A 334 6.90 26.77 -1.68
C GLN A 334 6.42 25.32 -1.63
N VAL A 335 5.23 25.01 -2.17
CA VAL A 335 4.78 23.63 -2.32
C VAL A 335 5.71 22.85 -3.26
N SER A 336 6.13 23.45 -4.39
CA SER A 336 7.10 22.84 -5.32
C SER A 336 8.44 22.59 -4.65
N LEU A 337 8.96 23.55 -3.86
CA LEU A 337 10.20 23.38 -3.10
C LEU A 337 10.08 22.26 -2.05
N THR A 338 8.92 22.09 -1.41
CA THR A 338 8.70 20.97 -0.47
C THR A 338 8.83 19.64 -1.20
N ILE A 339 8.24 19.51 -2.39
CA ILE A 339 8.32 18.30 -3.20
C ILE A 339 9.78 18.04 -3.61
N ILE A 340 10.47 19.05 -4.15
CA ILE A 340 11.89 18.96 -4.56
C ILE A 340 12.76 18.51 -3.40
N ASN A 341 12.67 19.19 -2.25
CA ASN A 341 13.49 18.89 -1.09
C ASN A 341 13.22 17.48 -0.52
N THR A 342 11.97 17.02 -0.58
CA THR A 342 11.64 15.66 -0.15
C THR A 342 12.24 14.61 -1.09
N LEU A 343 12.07 14.79 -2.41
CA LEU A 343 12.58 13.86 -3.42
C LEU A 343 14.11 13.82 -3.46
N GLY A 344 14.74 14.98 -3.34
CA GLY A 344 16.21 15.08 -3.30
C GLY A 344 16.84 14.47 -2.06
N ASN A 345 16.08 14.36 -0.96
CA ASN A 345 16.56 13.76 0.30
C ASN A 345 16.35 12.23 0.35
N VAL A 346 15.09 11.77 0.19
CA VAL A 346 14.74 10.36 0.44
C VAL A 346 14.30 9.60 -0.82
N GLY A 347 14.47 10.19 -1.99
CA GLY A 347 14.12 9.57 -3.27
C GLY A 347 15.02 8.39 -3.62
N GLY A 348 14.86 7.27 -2.98
CA GLY A 348 15.68 6.07 -3.22
C GLY A 348 15.48 5.00 -2.16
N ILE A 349 14.58 5.23 -1.21
CA ILE A 349 14.23 4.20 -0.23
C ILE A 349 13.68 2.97 -0.98
N VAL A 350 14.33 1.83 -0.76
CA VAL A 350 13.99 0.56 -1.42
C VAL A 350 12.73 -0.04 -0.82
N CYS A 351 11.83 -0.53 -1.69
CA CYS A 351 10.66 -1.32 -1.32
C CYS A 351 10.93 -2.81 -1.51
N ASP A 352 10.99 -3.53 -0.43
CA ASP A 352 11.20 -4.98 -0.35
C ASP A 352 9.95 -5.70 0.20
N GLY A 353 8.75 -5.19 -0.12
CA GLY A 353 7.45 -5.77 0.22
C GLY A 353 6.88 -5.29 1.55
N ALA A 354 5.67 -5.76 1.86
CA ALA A 354 4.94 -5.42 3.08
C ALA A 354 5.49 -6.18 4.29
N LYS A 355 5.86 -5.47 5.35
CA LYS A 355 6.43 -6.04 6.58
C LYS A 355 6.56 -4.98 7.69
N PRO A 356 6.90 -5.38 8.94
CA PRO A 356 7.00 -4.44 10.07
C PRO A 356 7.94 -3.25 9.82
N SER A 357 9.06 -3.43 9.07
CA SER A 357 9.98 -2.32 8.77
C SER A 357 9.36 -1.21 7.87
N CYS A 358 8.17 -1.42 7.29
CA CYS A 358 7.45 -0.36 6.58
C CYS A 358 7.17 0.84 7.50
N ALA A 359 6.86 0.61 8.78
CA ALA A 359 6.63 1.67 9.76
C ALA A 359 7.86 2.59 9.92
N ALA A 360 9.06 2.02 9.96
CA ALA A 360 10.32 2.79 10.04
C ALA A 360 10.58 3.59 8.75
N LYS A 361 10.35 2.99 7.56
CA LYS A 361 10.49 3.68 6.28
C LYS A 361 9.49 4.84 6.15
N ILE A 362 8.27 4.67 6.66
CA ILE A 362 7.25 5.73 6.72
C ILE A 362 7.72 6.86 7.64
N ALA A 363 8.16 6.55 8.86
CA ALA A 363 8.66 7.55 9.80
C ALA A 363 9.78 8.40 9.19
N SER A 364 10.79 7.76 8.59
CA SER A 364 11.93 8.44 7.94
C SER A 364 11.49 9.29 6.74
N SER A 365 10.53 8.80 5.95
CA SER A 365 10.02 9.56 4.80
C SER A 365 9.20 10.78 5.23
N VAL A 366 8.39 10.65 6.28
CA VAL A 366 7.60 11.76 6.86
C VAL A 366 8.55 12.79 7.48
N ASP A 367 9.55 12.38 8.24
CA ASP A 367 10.55 13.29 8.81
C ASP A 367 11.26 14.12 7.72
N ALA A 368 11.69 13.47 6.64
CA ALA A 368 12.28 14.16 5.48
C ALA A 368 11.31 15.16 4.82
N ALA A 369 10.03 14.82 4.71
CA ALA A 369 9.02 15.73 4.15
C ALA A 369 8.72 16.92 5.07
N LEU A 370 8.77 16.72 6.39
CA LEU A 370 8.62 17.81 7.36
C LEU A 370 9.84 18.73 7.38
N MET A 371 11.06 18.17 7.24
CA MET A 371 12.27 18.97 7.01
C MET A 371 12.14 19.79 5.71
N ALA A 372 11.67 19.16 4.63
CA ALA A 372 11.45 19.82 3.35
C ALA A 372 10.44 20.98 3.46
N PHE A 373 9.34 20.80 4.19
CA PHE A 373 8.40 21.86 4.52
C PHE A 373 9.10 23.03 5.23
N GLN A 374 9.89 22.77 6.27
CA GLN A 374 10.61 23.81 7.01
C GLN A 374 11.62 24.58 6.16
N LEU A 375 12.28 23.92 5.21
CA LEU A 375 13.14 24.56 4.23
C LEU A 375 12.34 25.43 3.27
N SER A 376 11.22 24.92 2.74
CA SER A 376 10.42 25.58 1.71
C SER A 376 9.79 26.89 2.19
N ILE A 377 9.28 26.95 3.42
CA ILE A 377 8.73 28.18 3.98
C ILE A 377 9.79 29.28 4.19
N GLN A 378 11.08 28.89 4.25
CA GLN A 378 12.21 29.81 4.25
C GLN A 378 12.74 30.10 2.83
N ASN A 379 12.07 29.61 1.77
CA ASN A 379 12.48 29.66 0.36
C ASN A 379 13.87 29.02 0.10
N LYS A 380 14.21 27.97 0.86
CA LYS A 380 15.41 27.18 0.70
C LYS A 380 15.11 25.88 -0.02
N SER A 381 15.99 25.49 -0.95
CA SER A 381 15.83 24.26 -1.73
C SER A 381 17.15 23.77 -2.27
N PHE A 382 17.19 22.50 -2.63
CA PHE A 382 18.19 21.96 -3.56
C PHE A 382 18.00 22.60 -4.93
N LEU A 383 19.11 22.87 -5.64
CA LEU A 383 19.10 23.65 -6.86
C LEU A 383 19.09 22.75 -8.12
N PRO A 384 18.55 23.25 -9.25
CA PRO A 384 18.68 22.58 -10.53
C PRO A 384 20.13 22.23 -10.86
N GLY A 385 20.32 20.99 -11.33
CA GLY A 385 21.66 20.45 -11.59
C GLY A 385 22.33 19.77 -10.38
N GLU A 386 21.78 19.89 -9.19
CA GLU A 386 22.20 19.09 -8.04
C GLU A 386 21.55 17.70 -8.12
N GLY A 387 22.27 16.76 -8.74
CA GLY A 387 21.80 15.40 -8.96
C GLY A 387 20.63 15.34 -9.96
N ILE A 388 19.48 14.82 -9.49
CA ILE A 388 18.28 14.60 -10.33
C ILE A 388 17.33 15.79 -10.37
N ILE A 389 17.62 16.85 -9.64
CA ILE A 389 16.76 18.04 -9.56
C ILE A 389 16.80 18.80 -10.88
N LYS A 390 15.63 19.18 -11.38
CA LYS A 390 15.43 19.94 -12.61
C LYS A 390 14.88 21.34 -12.31
N ASP A 391 14.92 22.22 -13.32
CA ASP A 391 14.38 23.57 -13.21
C ASP A 391 12.87 23.59 -12.98
N ASP A 392 12.16 22.65 -13.58
CA ASP A 392 10.71 22.47 -13.47
C ASP A 392 10.35 21.33 -12.49
N ILE A 393 9.34 21.57 -11.66
CA ILE A 393 8.87 20.58 -10.67
C ILE A 393 8.33 19.32 -11.33
N GLU A 394 7.61 19.46 -12.44
CA GLU A 394 7.06 18.33 -13.16
C GLU A 394 8.15 17.45 -13.77
N GLU A 395 9.23 18.09 -14.26
CA GLU A 395 10.40 17.34 -14.76
C GLU A 395 11.14 16.63 -13.63
N THR A 396 11.24 17.23 -12.44
CA THR A 396 11.81 16.57 -11.26
C THR A 396 10.99 15.33 -10.86
N ILE A 397 9.65 15.45 -10.82
CA ILE A 397 8.74 14.32 -10.55
C ILE A 397 8.90 13.22 -11.61
N LYS A 398 8.93 13.59 -12.90
CA LYS A 398 9.14 12.63 -14.01
C LYS A 398 10.49 11.93 -13.93
N SER A 399 11.55 12.67 -13.60
CA SER A 399 12.91 12.12 -13.44
C SER A 399 12.96 11.09 -12.33
N MET A 400 12.35 11.38 -11.16
CA MET A 400 12.23 10.43 -10.08
C MET A 400 11.34 9.23 -10.47
N GLY A 401 10.26 9.48 -11.19
CA GLY A 401 9.39 8.44 -11.74
C GLY A 401 10.14 7.50 -12.68
N TYR A 402 10.99 8.05 -13.55
CA TYR A 402 11.83 7.26 -14.46
C TYR A 402 12.82 6.36 -13.69
N ILE A 403 13.49 6.92 -12.66
CA ILE A 403 14.39 6.13 -11.79
C ILE A 403 13.59 4.99 -11.14
N GLY A 404 12.42 5.27 -10.59
CA GLY A 404 11.59 4.26 -9.94
C GLY A 404 11.09 3.19 -10.91
N ARG A 405 10.61 3.58 -12.09
CA ARG A 405 9.99 2.66 -13.05
C ARG A 405 11.01 1.87 -13.88
N VAL A 406 12.08 2.54 -14.33
CA VAL A 406 13.05 1.99 -15.27
C VAL A 406 14.36 1.64 -14.53
N GLY A 407 14.92 2.59 -13.81
CA GLY A 407 16.23 2.43 -13.15
C GLY A 407 16.21 1.35 -12.07
N MET A 408 15.11 1.24 -11.30
CA MET A 408 14.98 0.25 -10.22
C MET A 408 14.34 -1.07 -10.65
N ARG A 409 14.15 -1.32 -11.96
CA ARG A 409 13.52 -2.56 -12.44
C ARG A 409 14.38 -3.79 -12.14
N SER A 410 15.68 -3.72 -12.39
CA SER A 410 16.62 -4.79 -12.02
C SER A 410 16.70 -4.96 -10.50
N THR A 411 16.75 -3.85 -9.76
CA THR A 411 16.71 -3.87 -8.29
C THR A 411 15.50 -4.62 -7.75
N ASP A 412 14.32 -4.43 -8.36
CA ASP A 412 13.10 -5.14 -7.97
C ASP A 412 13.22 -6.66 -8.17
N THR A 413 13.80 -7.07 -9.29
CA THR A 413 14.09 -8.47 -9.59
C THR A 413 15.07 -9.06 -8.58
N GLU A 414 16.17 -8.38 -8.30
CA GLU A 414 17.20 -8.87 -7.37
C GLU A 414 16.70 -8.93 -5.92
N ILE A 415 15.90 -7.96 -5.50
CA ILE A 415 15.22 -8.05 -4.20
C ILE A 415 14.38 -9.33 -4.10
N LEU A 416 13.60 -9.64 -5.15
CA LEU A 416 12.79 -10.85 -5.17
C LEU A 416 13.68 -12.09 -5.13
N ASN A 417 14.76 -12.15 -5.93
CA ASN A 417 15.71 -13.26 -5.95
C ASN A 417 16.33 -13.51 -4.57
N VAL A 418 16.77 -12.44 -3.88
CA VAL A 418 17.26 -12.52 -2.49
C VAL A 418 16.16 -13.04 -1.55
N MET A 419 14.93 -12.55 -1.69
CA MET A 419 13.82 -12.95 -0.82
C MET A 419 13.43 -14.43 -0.98
N ILE A 420 13.61 -15.01 -2.15
CA ILE A 420 13.27 -16.42 -2.42
C ILE A 420 14.50 -17.35 -2.45
N ASP A 421 15.63 -16.87 -1.94
CA ASP A 421 16.88 -17.62 -1.81
C ASP A 421 17.41 -18.19 -3.16
N ARG A 422 17.21 -17.46 -4.26
CA ARG A 422 17.73 -17.79 -5.59
C ARG A 422 19.15 -17.29 -5.85
N VAL A 423 19.68 -16.43 -5.00
CA VAL A 423 21.03 -15.84 -5.14
C VAL A 423 21.90 -16.31 -3.98
N ASP A 424 23.09 -16.82 -4.27
CA ASP A 424 24.13 -17.07 -3.27
C ASP A 424 24.95 -15.78 -3.09
N ILE A 425 24.55 -14.95 -2.14
CA ILE A 425 25.19 -13.66 -1.84
C ILE A 425 26.71 -13.82 -1.58
N ASN A 426 27.16 -14.97 -1.11
CA ASN A 426 28.58 -15.22 -0.83
C ASN A 426 29.41 -15.49 -2.09
N GLN A 427 28.78 -15.83 -3.20
CA GLN A 427 29.44 -16.11 -4.48
C GLN A 427 29.33 -14.95 -5.46
N ASP A 428 28.29 -14.10 -5.33
CA ASP A 428 27.95 -13.06 -6.30
C ASP A 428 28.34 -11.63 -5.84
N CYS A 429 28.95 -11.49 -4.64
CA CYS A 429 29.46 -10.21 -4.10
C CYS A 429 31.00 -10.16 -4.07
#